data_69d6a47bc110f400905f552dc7cb3df9
#
_entry.id   69d6a47bc110f400905f552dc7cb3df9
#
_cell.length_a   1.000
_cell.length_b   1.000
_cell.length_c   1.000
_cell.angle_alpha   90.00
_cell.angle_beta   90.00
_cell.angle_gamma   90.00
#
_symmetry.space_group_name_H-M   'P 1'
#
loop_
_entity.id
_entity.type
_entity.pdbx_description
1 polymer ?
#
loop_
_entity_poly.entity_id
_entity_poly.type
_entity_poly.pdbx_seq_one_letter_code
_entity_poly.pdbx_strand_id
1 'polypeptide(L)'
;MGDFLAMPIKAKPYFHQQMAFDFACNKFGITTPYITSNGVALLMEMGCGKSLTGIGIAGAFFQFGRIRRALIVCPLSIVGVWQQEFERFADFPYELILKGSSAKKKEMLSVIPDTGLQVVVVNYESAFNKCCCTHVRDKLYISHPGVSKYHKKAV
;
A
#
# COMPACT_ATOMS: atom_id res chain seq x y z
N MET A 1 21.69 -18.10 -12.42
CA MET A 1 20.80 -16.93 -12.64
C MET A 1 19.62 -17.15 -11.72
N GLY A 2 19.48 -16.35 -10.66
CA GLY A 2 18.33 -16.47 -9.76
C GLY A 2 17.07 -16.06 -10.55
N ASP A 3 16.02 -16.86 -10.49
CA ASP A 3 14.74 -16.52 -11.07
C ASP A 3 14.19 -15.28 -10.34
N PHE A 4 14.12 -14.16 -11.06
CA PHE A 4 13.48 -12.96 -10.55
C PHE A 4 11.97 -13.21 -10.43
N LEU A 5 11.38 -12.82 -9.31
CA LEU A 5 9.93 -12.85 -9.17
C LEU A 5 9.31 -11.89 -10.19
N ALA A 6 8.37 -12.38 -10.99
CA ALA A 6 7.65 -11.52 -11.93
C ALA A 6 6.86 -10.46 -11.16
N MET A 7 7.12 -9.18 -11.48
CA MET A 7 6.34 -8.08 -10.92
C MET A 7 4.92 -8.11 -11.49
N PRO A 8 3.85 -8.15 -10.68
CA PRO A 8 2.47 -8.26 -11.16
C PRO A 8 1.95 -6.91 -11.69
N ILE A 9 2.50 -6.49 -12.82
CA ILE A 9 2.14 -5.24 -13.51
C ILE A 9 2.00 -5.47 -15.01
N LYS A 10 1.13 -4.69 -15.66
CA LYS A 10 0.89 -4.74 -17.11
C LYS A 10 2.08 -4.24 -17.94
N ALA A 11 2.95 -3.43 -17.37
CA ALA A 11 4.10 -2.86 -18.05
C ALA A 11 5.35 -3.71 -17.82
N LYS A 12 6.30 -3.66 -18.74
CA LYS A 12 7.63 -4.24 -18.52
C LYS A 12 8.42 -3.31 -17.59
N PRO A 13 8.84 -3.77 -16.40
CA PRO A 13 9.61 -2.93 -15.48
C PRO A 13 11.00 -2.64 -16.04
N TYR A 14 11.53 -1.45 -15.74
CA TYR A 14 12.94 -1.18 -15.94
C TYR A 14 13.77 -1.94 -14.90
N PHE A 15 15.04 -2.14 -15.20
CA PHE A 15 15.96 -2.92 -14.34
C PHE A 15 15.98 -2.42 -12.88
N HIS A 16 16.07 -1.11 -12.67
CA HIS A 16 16.07 -0.53 -11.32
C HIS A 16 14.74 -0.72 -10.56
N GLN A 17 13.62 -0.75 -11.28
CA GLN A 17 12.30 -1.02 -10.70
C GLN A 17 12.18 -2.49 -10.27
N GLN A 18 12.64 -3.41 -11.11
CA GLN A 18 12.69 -4.83 -10.79
C GLN A 18 13.59 -5.08 -9.59
N MET A 19 14.79 -4.48 -9.54
CA MET A 19 15.68 -4.61 -8.39
C MET A 19 15.05 -4.09 -7.08
N ALA A 20 14.37 -2.94 -7.14
CA ALA A 20 13.69 -2.38 -5.96
C ALA A 20 12.53 -3.27 -5.49
N PHE A 21 11.79 -3.86 -6.43
CA PHE A 21 10.73 -4.81 -6.15
C PHE A 21 11.28 -6.10 -5.51
N ASP A 22 12.31 -6.70 -6.08
CA ASP A 22 12.93 -7.94 -5.58
C ASP A 22 13.53 -7.72 -4.19
N PHE A 23 14.18 -6.57 -3.98
CA PHE A 23 14.68 -6.18 -2.68
C PHE A 23 13.56 -6.11 -1.64
N ALA A 24 12.44 -5.46 -1.96
CA ALA A 24 11.29 -5.36 -1.06
C ALA A 24 10.68 -6.74 -0.78
N CYS A 25 10.43 -7.55 -1.81
CA CYS A 25 9.87 -8.89 -1.68
C CYS A 25 10.76 -9.81 -0.82
N ASN A 26 12.07 -9.70 -0.98
CA ASN A 26 13.03 -10.42 -0.15
C ASN A 26 12.94 -9.99 1.32
N LYS A 27 12.98 -8.68 1.60
CA LYS A 27 12.91 -8.15 2.97
C LYS A 27 11.62 -8.51 3.70
N PHE A 28 10.52 -8.57 2.97
CA PHE A 28 9.21 -8.94 3.52
C PHE A 28 8.94 -10.45 3.54
N GLY A 29 9.89 -11.29 3.15
CA GLY A 29 9.75 -12.75 3.19
C GLY A 29 8.76 -13.30 2.16
N ILE A 30 8.65 -12.67 0.98
CA ILE A 30 7.87 -13.22 -0.14
C ILE A 30 8.72 -14.23 -0.92
N THR A 31 9.96 -13.87 -1.22
CA THR A 31 10.92 -14.71 -1.96
C THR A 31 11.82 -15.54 -1.04
N THR A 32 11.81 -15.26 0.25
CA THR A 32 12.57 -15.98 1.26
C THR A 32 11.64 -16.44 2.38
N PRO A 33 11.98 -17.54 3.10
CA PRO A 33 11.14 -18.06 4.18
C PRO A 33 11.11 -17.15 5.43
N TYR A 34 11.97 -16.12 5.47
CA TYR A 34 12.12 -15.27 6.65
C TYR A 34 11.80 -13.81 6.33
N ILE A 35 11.02 -13.18 7.20
CA ILE A 35 10.82 -11.72 7.18
C ILE A 35 12.05 -11.09 7.85
N THR A 36 12.83 -10.32 7.11
CA THR A 36 14.03 -9.65 7.62
C THR A 36 13.80 -8.17 7.92
N SER A 37 12.66 -7.61 7.54
CA SER A 37 12.30 -6.22 7.82
C SER A 37 10.79 -6.03 7.85
N ASN A 38 10.32 -5.14 8.72
CA ASN A 38 8.92 -4.70 8.79
C ASN A 38 8.63 -3.48 7.91
N GLY A 39 9.63 -2.94 7.23
CA GLY A 39 9.48 -1.78 6.36
C GLY A 39 10.61 -1.66 5.35
N VAL A 40 10.31 -1.02 4.22
CA VAL A 40 11.27 -0.73 3.15
C VAL A 40 11.08 0.71 2.71
N ALA A 41 12.19 1.43 2.50
CA ALA A 41 12.19 2.75 1.91
C ALA A 41 12.69 2.68 0.45
N LEU A 42 11.89 3.17 -0.48
CA LEU A 42 12.27 3.28 -1.89
C LEU A 42 12.82 4.69 -2.15
N LEU A 43 14.12 4.86 -1.95
CA LEU A 43 14.84 6.12 -2.17
C LEU A 43 15.20 6.27 -3.66
N MET A 44 14.17 6.44 -4.47
CA MET A 44 14.30 6.60 -5.93
C MET A 44 14.07 8.08 -6.29
N GLU A 45 14.69 8.56 -7.35
CA GLU A 45 14.46 9.91 -7.87
C GLU A 45 13.03 10.11 -8.39
N MET A 46 12.64 11.37 -8.60
CA MET A 46 11.33 11.68 -9.20
C MET A 46 11.28 11.12 -10.63
N GLY A 47 10.12 10.57 -11.01
CA GLY A 47 9.94 9.95 -12.34
C GLY A 47 10.45 8.52 -12.49
N CYS A 48 11.21 7.96 -11.55
CA CYS A 48 11.75 6.60 -11.63
C CYS A 48 10.72 5.47 -11.37
N GLY A 49 9.43 5.81 -11.23
CA GLY A 49 8.36 4.81 -11.15
C GLY A 49 8.13 4.23 -9.75
N LYS A 50 8.29 5.02 -8.68
CA LYS A 50 7.98 4.61 -7.30
C LYS A 50 6.57 4.06 -7.14
N SER A 51 5.57 4.73 -7.74
CA SER A 51 4.16 4.30 -7.69
C SER A 51 3.99 2.92 -8.34
N LEU A 52 4.56 2.72 -9.53
CA LEU A 52 4.55 1.45 -10.24
C LEU A 52 5.18 0.33 -9.40
N THR A 53 6.35 0.58 -8.82
CA THR A 53 7.03 -0.39 -7.94
C THR A 53 6.18 -0.69 -6.70
N GLY A 54 5.57 0.33 -6.10
CA GLY A 54 4.65 0.16 -4.96
C GLY A 54 3.41 -0.66 -5.30
N ILE A 55 2.81 -0.45 -6.48
CA ILE A 55 1.69 -1.25 -6.99
C ILE A 55 2.14 -2.71 -7.18
N GLY A 56 3.30 -2.94 -7.80
CA GLY A 56 3.85 -4.27 -7.96
C GLY A 56 4.07 -4.99 -6.64
N ILE A 57 4.64 -4.32 -5.64
CA ILE A 57 4.82 -4.88 -4.29
C ILE A 57 3.46 -5.25 -3.67
N ALA A 58 2.46 -4.36 -3.71
CA ALA A 58 1.13 -4.63 -3.19
C ALA A 58 0.47 -5.83 -3.90
N GLY A 59 0.63 -5.93 -5.23
CA GLY A 59 0.16 -7.06 -6.02
C GLY A 59 0.83 -8.37 -5.64
N ALA A 60 2.14 -8.38 -5.42
CA ALA A 60 2.85 -9.57 -4.97
C ALA A 60 2.36 -10.02 -3.59
N PHE A 61 2.22 -9.11 -2.63
CA PHE A 61 1.66 -9.43 -1.31
C PHE A 61 0.25 -10.04 -1.41
N PHE A 62 -0.57 -9.52 -2.31
CA PHE A 62 -1.92 -10.05 -2.54
C PHE A 62 -1.87 -11.45 -3.17
N GLN A 63 -1.08 -11.66 -4.23
CA GLN A 63 -0.95 -12.96 -4.91
C GLN A 63 -0.41 -14.05 -4.00
N PHE A 64 0.51 -13.70 -3.08
CA PHE A 64 1.01 -14.63 -2.06
C PHE A 64 0.09 -14.76 -0.83
N GLY A 65 -1.11 -14.18 -0.87
CA GLY A 65 -2.11 -14.30 0.19
C GLY A 65 -1.73 -13.61 1.51
N ARG A 66 -0.73 -12.71 1.47
CA ARG A 66 -0.23 -12.02 2.68
C ARG A 66 -1.13 -10.87 3.11
N ILE A 67 -1.79 -10.20 2.15
CA ILE A 67 -2.70 -9.09 2.42
C ILE A 67 -3.98 -9.23 1.61
N ARG A 68 -5.07 -8.69 2.16
CA ARG A 68 -6.36 -8.46 1.48
C ARG A 68 -6.66 -6.98 1.35
N ARG A 69 -5.90 -6.13 2.05
CA ARG A 69 -6.05 -4.68 2.05
C ARG A 69 -4.71 -3.99 1.99
N ALA A 70 -4.65 -2.88 1.24
CA ALA A 70 -3.53 -1.96 1.20
C ALA A 70 -4.02 -0.54 1.53
N LEU A 71 -3.25 0.19 2.33
CA LEU A 71 -3.49 1.59 2.64
C LEU A 71 -2.40 2.44 1.99
N ILE A 72 -2.81 3.38 1.17
CA ILE A 72 -1.93 4.38 0.57
C ILE A 72 -2.21 5.73 1.22
N VAL A 73 -1.19 6.33 1.80
CA VAL A 73 -1.26 7.67 2.40
C VAL A 73 -0.43 8.62 1.55
N CYS A 74 -1.06 9.68 1.06
CA CYS A 74 -0.43 10.59 0.10
C CYS A 74 -0.96 12.04 0.25
N PRO A 75 -0.34 13.03 -0.37
CA PRO A 75 -0.89 14.38 -0.46
C PRO A 75 -2.27 14.38 -1.15
N LEU A 76 -3.16 15.29 -0.73
CA LEU A 76 -4.53 15.40 -1.28
C LEU A 76 -4.54 15.56 -2.81
N SER A 77 -3.59 16.31 -3.36
CA SER A 77 -3.45 16.59 -4.80
C SER A 77 -3.25 15.35 -5.66
N ILE A 78 -2.68 14.26 -5.09
CA ILE A 78 -2.36 13.05 -5.85
C ILE A 78 -3.29 11.86 -5.53
N VAL A 79 -4.27 12.03 -4.63
CA VAL A 79 -5.24 10.96 -4.33
C VAL A 79 -5.95 10.46 -5.59
N GLY A 80 -6.37 11.38 -6.48
CA GLY A 80 -7.03 11.02 -7.73
C GLY A 80 -6.12 10.38 -8.78
N VAL A 81 -4.82 10.64 -8.72
CA VAL A 81 -3.83 10.08 -9.66
C VAL A 81 -3.69 8.56 -9.46
N TRP A 82 -3.86 8.07 -8.24
CA TRP A 82 -3.75 6.64 -7.95
C TRP A 82 -4.75 5.76 -8.73
N GLN A 83 -5.92 6.30 -9.08
CA GLN A 83 -6.85 5.57 -9.93
C GLN A 83 -6.22 5.27 -11.30
N GLN A 84 -5.65 6.29 -11.95
CA GLN A 84 -4.99 6.14 -13.25
C GLN A 84 -3.75 5.23 -13.17
N GLU A 85 -3.00 5.32 -12.08
CA GLU A 85 -1.82 4.48 -11.84
C GLU A 85 -2.21 3.01 -11.72
N PHE A 86 -3.26 2.67 -10.94
CA PHE A 86 -3.75 1.31 -10.83
C PHE A 86 -4.34 0.79 -12.15
N GLU A 87 -5.16 1.57 -12.84
CA GLU A 87 -5.73 1.21 -14.15
C GLU A 87 -4.64 0.91 -15.17
N ARG A 88 -3.57 1.69 -15.16
CA ARG A 88 -2.46 1.58 -16.09
C ARG A 88 -1.54 0.42 -15.78
N PHE A 89 -1.28 0.14 -14.51
CA PHE A 89 -0.19 -0.75 -14.13
C PHE A 89 -0.61 -2.02 -13.41
N ALA A 90 -1.71 -2.07 -12.67
CA ALA A 90 -2.07 -3.26 -11.89
C ALA A 90 -2.47 -4.43 -12.79
N ASP A 91 -1.79 -5.57 -12.62
CA ASP A 91 -2.10 -6.84 -13.30
C ASP A 91 -2.64 -7.88 -12.31
N PHE A 92 -3.55 -7.43 -11.45
CA PHE A 92 -4.26 -8.25 -10.48
C PHE A 92 -5.62 -7.62 -10.17
N PRO A 93 -6.60 -8.38 -9.68
CA PRO A 93 -7.91 -7.83 -9.32
C PRO A 93 -7.79 -6.92 -8.09
N TYR A 94 -8.38 -5.74 -8.19
CA TYR A 94 -8.37 -4.74 -7.11
C TYR A 94 -9.66 -3.93 -7.06
N GLU A 95 -9.97 -3.40 -5.88
CA GLU A 95 -11.02 -2.42 -5.63
C GLU A 95 -10.41 -1.17 -5.01
N LEU A 96 -10.64 0.00 -5.63
CA LEU A 96 -10.09 1.27 -5.18
C LEU A 96 -11.11 2.09 -4.40
N ILE A 97 -10.78 2.47 -3.18
CA ILE A 97 -11.57 3.36 -2.33
C ILE A 97 -10.86 4.71 -2.23
N LEU A 98 -11.24 5.66 -3.08
CA LEU A 98 -10.64 7.00 -3.16
C LEU A 98 -11.50 8.08 -2.51
N LYS A 99 -12.82 8.03 -2.74
CA LYS A 99 -13.77 9.08 -2.40
C LYS A 99 -14.95 8.50 -1.62
N GLY A 100 -15.54 9.33 -0.78
CA GLY A 100 -16.75 9.01 -0.02
C GLY A 100 -16.78 9.73 1.31
N SER A 101 -17.99 9.93 1.85
CA SER A 101 -18.15 10.38 3.23
C SER A 101 -17.52 9.37 4.19
N SER A 102 -17.17 9.80 5.39
CA SER A 102 -16.63 8.89 6.42
C SER A 102 -17.53 7.68 6.69
N ALA A 103 -18.86 7.87 6.63
CA ALA A 103 -19.83 6.79 6.80
C ALA A 103 -19.76 5.77 5.65
N LYS A 104 -19.74 6.23 4.39
CA LYS A 104 -19.63 5.36 3.21
C LYS A 104 -18.32 4.60 3.17
N LYS A 105 -17.20 5.26 3.49
CA LYS A 105 -15.90 4.58 3.61
C LYS A 105 -15.90 3.52 4.69
N LYS A 106 -16.53 3.78 5.83
CA LYS A 106 -16.66 2.82 6.92
C LYS A 106 -17.47 1.59 6.50
N GLU A 107 -18.55 1.79 5.77
CA GLU A 107 -19.36 0.71 5.20
C GLU A 107 -18.55 -0.14 4.21
N MET A 108 -17.87 0.48 3.25
CA MET A 108 -17.00 -0.22 2.29
C MET A 108 -15.85 -0.97 2.99
N LEU A 109 -15.32 -0.42 4.08
CA LEU A 109 -14.26 -1.07 4.87
C LEU A 109 -14.78 -2.20 5.77
N SER A 110 -16.09 -2.29 6.03
CA SER A 110 -16.65 -3.40 6.81
C SER A 110 -16.65 -4.72 6.06
N VAL A 111 -16.66 -4.67 4.73
CA VAL A 111 -16.64 -5.85 3.86
C VAL A 111 -15.23 -6.00 3.25
N ILE A 112 -14.65 -7.18 3.41
CA ILE A 112 -13.41 -7.56 2.71
C ILE A 112 -13.82 -8.26 1.42
N PRO A 113 -13.44 -7.77 0.23
CA PRO A 113 -13.80 -8.44 -1.01
C PRO A 113 -13.16 -9.83 -1.08
N ASP A 114 -13.92 -10.80 -1.58
CA ASP A 114 -13.44 -12.18 -1.71
C ASP A 114 -12.45 -12.34 -2.86
N THR A 115 -12.52 -11.48 -3.87
CA THR A 115 -11.87 -11.68 -5.17
C THR A 115 -10.87 -10.60 -5.57
N GLY A 116 -10.43 -9.73 -4.67
CA GLY A 116 -9.49 -8.66 -5.05
C GLY A 116 -8.78 -7.99 -3.88
N LEU A 117 -7.72 -7.26 -4.18
CA LEU A 117 -7.04 -6.42 -3.21
C LEU A 117 -7.85 -5.14 -3.00
N GLN A 118 -8.33 -4.90 -1.78
CA GLN A 118 -8.97 -3.64 -1.42
C GLN A 118 -7.91 -2.57 -1.14
N VAL A 119 -7.84 -1.56 -1.99
CA VAL A 119 -6.86 -0.47 -1.88
C VAL A 119 -7.55 0.80 -1.42
N VAL A 120 -7.16 1.29 -0.26
CA VAL A 120 -7.69 2.53 0.33
C VAL A 120 -6.66 3.63 0.17
N VAL A 121 -7.03 4.70 -0.52
CA VAL A 121 -6.16 5.87 -0.69
C VAL A 121 -6.70 7.03 0.12
N VAL A 122 -5.87 7.58 1.00
CA VAL A 122 -6.23 8.70 1.89
C VAL A 122 -5.17 9.79 1.86
N ASN A 123 -5.59 11.02 2.11
CA ASN A 123 -4.65 12.09 2.36
C ASN A 123 -4.14 12.08 3.81
N TYR A 124 -3.03 12.77 4.07
CA TYR A 124 -2.41 12.81 5.39
C TYR A 124 -3.38 13.23 6.50
N GLU A 125 -4.17 14.28 6.29
CA GLU A 125 -5.13 14.79 7.27
C GLU A 125 -6.19 13.74 7.59
N SER A 126 -6.71 13.06 6.58
CA SER A 126 -7.72 11.99 6.75
C SER A 126 -7.16 10.77 7.47
N ALA A 127 -5.87 10.46 7.29
CA ALA A 127 -5.22 9.34 7.95
C ALA A 127 -5.13 9.54 9.48
N PHE A 128 -5.06 10.80 9.93
CA PHE A 128 -4.95 11.15 11.35
C PHE A 128 -6.28 11.54 12.01
N ASN A 129 -7.37 11.73 11.25
CA ASN A 129 -8.68 12.06 11.81
C ASN A 129 -9.28 10.87 12.56
N LYS A 130 -9.76 11.15 13.79
CA LYS A 130 -10.33 10.14 14.71
C LYS A 130 -11.49 9.33 14.12
N CYS A 131 -12.21 9.86 13.12
CA CYS A 131 -13.38 9.19 12.54
C CYS A 131 -13.06 8.10 11.51
N CYS A 132 -11.89 8.13 10.87
CA CYS A 132 -11.55 7.16 9.83
C CYS A 132 -10.76 5.95 10.36
N CYS A 133 -10.14 6.06 11.51
CA CYS A 133 -9.09 5.14 11.95
C CYS A 133 -9.49 4.14 13.02
N THR A 134 -10.70 4.20 13.61
CA THR A 134 -11.06 3.30 14.70
C THR A 134 -11.08 1.83 14.28
N HIS A 135 -11.44 1.52 13.03
CA HIS A 135 -11.42 0.14 12.52
C HIS A 135 -10.07 -0.30 11.93
N VAL A 136 -9.23 0.68 11.53
CA VAL A 136 -7.88 0.40 11.01
C VAL A 136 -6.87 0.33 12.16
N ARG A 137 -7.12 1.02 13.28
CA ARG A 137 -6.26 1.00 14.47
C ARG A 137 -6.10 -0.39 15.08
N ASP A 138 -7.13 -1.20 15.07
CA ASP A 138 -7.08 -2.52 15.71
C ASP A 138 -6.27 -3.56 14.90
N LYS A 139 -5.87 -3.23 13.66
CA LYS A 139 -5.09 -4.11 12.79
C LYS A 139 -3.80 -3.51 12.24
N LEU A 140 -3.59 -2.21 12.37
CA LEU A 140 -2.32 -1.53 12.05
C LEU A 140 -1.67 -1.05 13.35
N TYR A 141 -1.17 -1.99 14.12
CA TYR A 141 -0.22 -1.68 15.18
C TYR A 141 1.13 -1.39 14.53
N ILE A 142 1.28 -0.19 14.00
CA ILE A 142 2.61 0.38 13.85
C ILE A 142 2.92 0.97 15.23
N SER A 143 3.50 0.17 16.09
CA SER A 143 4.07 0.64 17.33
C SER A 143 5.31 1.49 17.01
N HIS A 144 5.10 2.76 16.69
CA HIS A 144 6.16 3.74 16.79
C HIS A 144 6.19 4.25 18.23
N PRO A 145 7.25 4.01 19.00
CA PRO A 145 7.36 4.49 20.40
C PRO A 145 7.39 6.02 20.52
N GLY A 146 7.34 6.78 19.41
CA GLY A 146 7.33 8.25 19.40
C GLY A 146 5.98 8.93 19.18
N VAL A 147 4.93 8.25 18.71
CA VAL A 147 3.65 8.87 18.34
C VAL A 147 2.73 9.10 19.54
N SER A 148 2.99 8.49 20.69
CA SER A 148 2.22 8.66 21.92
C SER A 148 2.32 10.09 22.53
N LYS A 149 3.32 10.89 22.18
CA LYS A 149 3.51 12.22 22.76
C LYS A 149 2.73 13.36 22.08
N TYR A 150 2.23 13.16 20.87
CA TYR A 150 1.51 14.22 20.15
C TYR A 150 -0.01 14.25 20.40
N HIS A 151 -0.58 13.24 21.05
CA HIS A 151 -2.02 13.18 21.31
C HIS A 151 -2.49 13.87 22.61
N LYS A 152 -1.61 14.48 23.38
CA LYS A 152 -1.98 15.17 24.66
C LYS A 152 -2.12 16.69 24.57
N LYS A 153 -2.10 17.29 23.37
CA LYS A 153 -2.26 18.76 23.21
C LYS A 153 -3.28 19.11 22.12
N ALA A 154 -4.47 18.57 22.22
CA ALA A 154 -5.64 19.11 21.53
C ALA A 154 -6.85 18.87 22.43
N VAL A 155 -7.01 19.73 23.41
CA VAL A 155 -8.26 20.12 24.05
C VAL A 155 -8.64 21.45 23.48
#